data_fab674887910a12a5e273c106169680e
#
_entry.id   fab674887910a12a5e273c106169680e
#
_cell.length_a   1.000
_cell.length_b   1.000
_cell.length_c   1.000
_cell.angle_alpha   90.00
_cell.angle_beta   90.00
_cell.angle_gamma   90.00
#
_symmetry.space_group_name_H-M   'P 1'
#
loop_
_entity.id
_entity.type
_entity.pdbx_description
1 polymer ?
#
loop_
_entity_poly.entity_id
_entity_poly.type
_entity_poly.pdbx_seq_one_letter_code
_entity_poly.pdbx_strand_id
1 'polypeptide(L)'
;MKSMATRFIFLCFSLFSSTTISFAKATSRFPSSILRPEKLSLSTENELYKAKYFTQTLDHFNYHPKSYETFQQRYLINDTSWGGAEKNAPIFVYTGNEGNIEWFAQNTGFVYEIAPRFEALIVFIEHRFYGESMPFGGDKKVAYKNTSTLGYLSSTQALADYATLIIDLKKNLSAPDSPVVVFGGSYGGSQVRSESENCYKVIKGSWQQIEDTANQPGGLDLLRKSFRICNNSSVAGSLAGWLETALIYTPMTDYPTPSNFLNPLPAYPVKQMCKAIDDPTGGNDTFAKLYGAANVYYNYSGDATCFDLDDNSDPHGLSGWTWQACTEMIMPTDGSNKESIFPASEWDYNDLASFCEAYFNVEPRPTWITTEFGGHDINRVLKRFGSNIIFFNGLRDPWSGGGVLKNISESIIAITAKEGAHHVDLRFSTSEDPGWLKDVRRREVNIITEWLSQYYHSLTP
;
A
#
# COMPACT_ATOMS: atom_id res chain seq x y z
N MET A 1 8.45 63.68 -4.33
CA MET A 1 7.76 64.32 -5.46
C MET A 1 7.17 63.24 -6.35
N LYS A 2 5.90 63.40 -6.69
CA LYS A 2 4.99 62.62 -7.58
C LYS A 2 4.51 61.27 -7.04
N SER A 3 3.40 61.40 -6.35
CA SER A 3 2.29 60.47 -6.21
C SER A 3 1.83 59.92 -7.57
N MET A 4 1.55 58.60 -7.62
CA MET A 4 0.62 58.06 -8.62
C MET A 4 -0.40 57.20 -7.93
N ALA A 5 -1.61 57.72 -7.89
CA ALA A 5 -2.81 57.07 -7.45
C ALA A 5 -3.23 55.98 -8.42
N THR A 6 -3.44 54.76 -7.96
CA THR A 6 -4.01 53.67 -8.73
C THR A 6 -5.52 53.64 -8.51
N ARG A 7 -6.26 53.85 -9.57
CA ARG A 7 -7.72 53.84 -9.64
C ARG A 7 -8.22 52.39 -9.56
N PHE A 8 -9.09 52.12 -8.61
CA PHE A 8 -9.97 50.95 -8.59
C PHE A 8 -11.06 51.11 -9.64
N ILE A 9 -11.11 50.22 -10.62
CA ILE A 9 -12.24 50.04 -11.51
C ILE A 9 -12.99 48.80 -11.05
N PHE A 10 -14.17 48.99 -10.46
CA PHE A 10 -15.15 47.93 -10.25
C PHE A 10 -15.85 47.66 -11.60
N LEU A 11 -15.61 46.51 -12.20
CA LEU A 11 -16.44 45.96 -13.24
C LEU A 11 -17.30 44.83 -12.67
N CYS A 12 -18.58 45.10 -12.47
CA CYS A 12 -19.59 44.07 -12.28
C CYS A 12 -19.74 43.29 -13.58
N PHE A 13 -19.20 42.07 -13.63
CA PHE A 13 -19.58 41.08 -14.64
C PHE A 13 -20.59 40.13 -14.02
N SER A 14 -21.79 40.10 -14.56
CA SER A 14 -22.82 39.12 -14.32
C SER A 14 -22.30 37.75 -14.69
N LEU A 15 -22.13 36.91 -13.69
CA LEU A 15 -21.72 35.51 -13.81
C LEU A 15 -22.86 34.68 -14.40
N PHE A 16 -22.77 34.31 -15.66
CA PHE A 16 -23.24 33.00 -16.09
C PHE A 16 -22.15 32.02 -15.70
N SER A 17 -22.32 31.37 -14.56
CA SER A 17 -21.47 30.26 -14.15
C SER A 17 -21.87 29.04 -14.96
N SER A 18 -21.25 28.83 -16.12
CA SER A 18 -21.08 27.48 -16.62
C SER A 18 -20.06 26.80 -15.70
N THR A 19 -20.54 26.12 -14.65
CA THR A 19 -19.74 25.16 -13.87
C THR A 19 -19.47 23.98 -14.80
N THR A 20 -18.39 24.04 -15.57
CA THR A 20 -17.74 22.83 -16.08
C THR A 20 -17.28 22.07 -14.85
N ILE A 21 -17.93 20.92 -14.59
CA ILE A 21 -17.46 19.97 -13.60
C ILE A 21 -16.15 19.41 -14.17
N SER A 22 -15.04 20.06 -13.86
CA SER A 22 -13.72 19.48 -14.07
C SER A 22 -13.65 18.30 -13.12
N PHE A 23 -13.50 17.08 -13.64
CA PHE A 23 -13.07 15.96 -12.80
C PHE A 23 -11.79 16.42 -12.11
N ALA A 24 -11.82 16.54 -10.77
CA ALA A 24 -10.65 16.92 -10.03
C ALA A 24 -9.56 15.93 -10.41
N LYS A 25 -8.42 16.43 -10.90
CA LYS A 25 -7.23 15.61 -11.15
C LYS A 25 -7.05 14.72 -9.94
N ALA A 26 -7.04 13.41 -10.15
CA ALA A 26 -6.88 12.44 -9.08
C ALA A 26 -5.50 12.67 -8.45
N THR A 27 -5.47 13.47 -7.40
CA THR A 27 -4.37 13.40 -6.46
C THR A 27 -4.39 11.99 -5.91
N SER A 28 -3.24 11.36 -5.73
CA SER A 28 -3.08 10.00 -5.23
C SER A 28 -3.72 9.86 -3.83
N ARG A 29 -5.04 9.90 -3.78
CA ARG A 29 -5.82 9.57 -2.60
C ARG A 29 -5.81 8.06 -2.50
N PHE A 30 -5.23 7.52 -1.45
CA PHE A 30 -5.70 6.23 -0.99
C PHE A 30 -7.19 6.39 -0.72
N PRO A 31 -8.02 5.61 -1.40
CA PRO A 31 -9.45 5.71 -1.15
C PRO A 31 -9.71 5.29 0.28
N SER A 32 -10.35 6.16 1.01
CA SER A 32 -10.89 5.87 2.33
C SER A 32 -11.96 4.77 2.34
N SER A 33 -12.41 4.33 1.18
CA SER A 33 -13.47 3.32 1.01
C SER A 33 -12.95 1.90 0.84
N ILE A 34 -11.95 1.49 1.60
CA ILE A 34 -11.64 0.06 1.73
C ILE A 34 -12.71 -0.52 2.67
N LEU A 35 -13.58 -1.35 2.11
CA LEU A 35 -14.69 -1.99 2.81
C LEU A 35 -14.22 -2.70 4.09
N ARG A 36 -15.10 -2.76 5.08
CA ARG A 36 -14.87 -3.42 6.37
C ARG A 36 -14.33 -4.83 6.13
N PRO A 37 -13.18 -5.20 6.70
CA PRO A 37 -12.83 -6.59 6.76
C PRO A 37 -13.95 -7.29 7.56
N GLU A 38 -14.62 -8.28 6.98
CA GLU A 38 -15.21 -9.30 7.84
C GLU A 38 -14.08 -9.75 8.76
N LYS A 39 -14.33 -9.67 10.07
CA LYS A 39 -13.51 -10.43 11.00
C LYS A 39 -13.59 -11.86 10.49
N LEU A 40 -12.54 -12.34 9.83
CA LEU A 40 -12.35 -13.76 9.75
C LEU A 40 -12.39 -14.23 11.20
N SER A 41 -13.49 -14.86 11.59
CA SER A 41 -13.53 -15.67 12.80
C SER A 41 -12.65 -16.88 12.52
N LEU A 42 -11.33 -16.66 12.57
CA LEU A 42 -10.41 -17.73 12.88
C LEU A 42 -10.92 -18.23 14.22
N SER A 43 -11.43 -19.45 14.20
CA SER A 43 -11.88 -20.17 15.38
C SER A 43 -10.88 -19.92 16.50
N THR A 44 -11.36 -19.59 17.67
CA THR A 44 -10.69 -19.12 18.88
C THR A 44 -9.67 -20.08 19.50
N GLU A 45 -9.09 -21.02 18.75
CA GLU A 45 -8.23 -22.09 19.31
C GLU A 45 -6.75 -22.07 18.85
N ASN A 46 -6.34 -21.21 17.92
CA ASN A 46 -4.92 -21.02 17.61
C ASN A 46 -4.62 -19.54 17.40
N GLU A 47 -4.26 -18.83 18.46
CA GLU A 47 -3.68 -17.49 18.31
C GLU A 47 -2.35 -17.62 17.55
N LEU A 48 -2.31 -17.11 16.32
CA LEU A 48 -1.10 -17.10 15.49
C LEU A 48 0.04 -16.30 16.13
N TYR A 49 -0.25 -15.46 17.13
CA TYR A 49 0.71 -14.58 17.80
C TYR A 49 0.17 -14.07 19.15
N LYS A 50 1.09 -13.55 19.95
CA LYS A 50 0.80 -12.80 21.18
C LYS A 50 1.18 -11.35 20.96
N ALA A 51 0.28 -10.41 21.27
CA ALA A 51 0.59 -8.97 21.22
C ALA A 51 1.43 -8.57 22.44
N LYS A 52 2.48 -7.79 22.20
CA LYS A 52 3.33 -7.18 23.21
C LYS A 52 3.59 -5.71 22.87
N TYR A 53 4.06 -4.95 23.85
CA TYR A 53 4.36 -3.52 23.69
C TYR A 53 5.78 -3.24 24.15
N PHE A 54 6.42 -2.34 23.41
CA PHE A 54 7.75 -1.85 23.67
C PHE A 54 7.69 -0.34 23.90
N THR A 55 8.34 0.14 24.96
CA THR A 55 8.47 1.57 25.22
C THR A 55 9.49 2.18 24.26
N GLN A 56 8.97 2.78 23.19
CA GLN A 56 9.77 3.29 22.09
C GLN A 56 10.05 4.78 22.24
N THR A 57 11.24 5.20 21.80
CA THR A 57 11.64 6.62 21.75
C THR A 57 10.85 7.35 20.65
N LEU A 58 10.31 8.52 20.97
CA LEU A 58 9.57 9.32 20.00
C LEU A 58 10.46 9.85 18.87
N ASP A 59 11.65 10.34 19.22
CA ASP A 59 12.59 10.91 18.25
C ASP A 59 14.01 10.36 18.44
N HIS A 60 14.48 9.60 17.44
CA HIS A 60 15.79 8.96 17.45
C HIS A 60 16.94 9.86 17.01
N PHE A 61 16.64 11.01 16.39
CA PHE A 61 17.62 11.82 15.69
C PHE A 61 17.82 13.21 16.29
N ASN A 62 17.11 13.54 17.36
CA ASN A 62 17.17 14.84 18.00
C ASN A 62 17.30 14.70 19.51
N TYR A 63 17.99 15.66 20.13
CA TYR A 63 18.24 15.68 21.58
C TYR A 63 17.51 16.84 22.30
N HIS A 64 16.42 17.31 21.71
CA HIS A 64 15.52 18.28 22.35
C HIS A 64 14.80 17.65 23.55
N PRO A 65 14.37 18.40 24.56
CA PRO A 65 13.63 17.84 25.71
C PRO A 65 12.41 17.00 25.32
N LYS A 66 11.69 17.38 24.26
CA LYS A 66 10.57 16.59 23.72
C LYS A 66 10.99 15.28 23.04
N SER A 67 12.26 15.14 22.63
CA SER A 67 12.76 13.93 22.00
C SER A 67 12.89 12.76 22.98
N TYR A 68 12.85 13.05 24.29
CA TYR A 68 12.84 12.02 25.34
C TYR A 68 11.43 11.50 25.66
N GLU A 69 10.40 12.01 25.00
CA GLU A 69 9.06 11.42 25.06
C GLU A 69 9.08 10.03 24.45
N THR A 70 8.21 9.18 24.93
CA THR A 70 8.10 7.80 24.50
C THR A 70 6.66 7.45 24.13
N PHE A 71 6.49 6.37 23.40
CA PHE A 71 5.17 5.80 23.13
C PHE A 71 5.21 4.28 23.23
N GLN A 72 4.05 3.63 23.30
CA GLN A 72 3.95 2.18 23.30
C GLN A 72 3.86 1.68 21.85
N GLN A 73 4.92 1.05 21.37
CA GLN A 73 4.96 0.40 20.07
C GLN A 73 4.51 -1.04 20.21
N ARG A 74 3.45 -1.42 19.50
CA ARG A 74 2.96 -2.80 19.48
C ARG A 74 3.84 -3.67 18.60
N TYR A 75 4.05 -4.90 19.03
CA TYR A 75 4.59 -5.95 18.19
C TYR A 75 3.91 -7.29 18.50
N LEU A 76 3.85 -8.14 17.49
CA LEU A 76 3.28 -9.48 17.61
C LEU A 76 4.41 -10.49 17.61
N ILE A 77 4.33 -11.50 18.47
CA ILE A 77 5.37 -12.50 18.61
C ILE A 77 4.76 -13.91 18.58
N ASN A 78 5.44 -14.84 17.88
CA ASN A 78 5.16 -16.27 17.93
C ASN A 78 6.47 -17.01 18.16
N ASP A 79 6.55 -17.66 19.31
CA ASP A 79 7.70 -18.42 19.79
C ASP A 79 7.51 -19.94 19.67
N THR A 80 6.41 -20.39 19.04
CA THR A 80 6.01 -21.81 18.98
C THR A 80 7.09 -22.70 18.36
N SER A 81 7.77 -22.22 17.34
CA SER A 81 8.81 -22.97 16.62
C SER A 81 10.22 -22.58 17.04
N TRP A 82 10.39 -21.62 17.97
CA TRP A 82 11.72 -21.08 18.24
C TRP A 82 12.64 -22.06 18.96
N GLY A 83 13.78 -22.33 18.35
CA GLY A 83 14.82 -23.22 18.89
C GLY A 83 15.60 -22.67 20.07
N GLY A 84 15.41 -21.39 20.44
CA GLY A 84 16.03 -20.73 21.59
C GLY A 84 17.39 -20.10 21.32
N ALA A 85 17.82 -19.29 22.28
CA ALA A 85 19.08 -18.53 22.24
C ALA A 85 20.30 -19.46 22.27
N GLU A 86 20.23 -20.56 22.95
CA GLU A 86 21.35 -21.52 23.07
C GLU A 86 21.76 -22.14 21.72
N LYS A 87 20.81 -22.23 20.78
CA LYS A 87 21.09 -22.70 19.43
C LYS A 87 21.41 -21.52 18.47
N ASN A 88 21.43 -20.30 18.94
CA ASN A 88 21.45 -19.09 18.10
C ASN A 88 20.35 -19.13 17.02
N ALA A 89 19.17 -19.67 17.37
CA ALA A 89 18.08 -19.82 16.42
C ALA A 89 17.62 -18.48 15.85
N PRO A 90 17.29 -18.39 14.55
CA PRO A 90 17.07 -17.10 13.88
C PRO A 90 15.79 -16.40 14.36
N ILE A 91 15.75 -15.09 14.17
CA ILE A 91 14.58 -14.25 14.42
C ILE A 91 14.08 -13.74 13.08
N PHE A 92 12.85 -14.10 12.71
CA PHE A 92 12.17 -13.64 11.51
C PHE A 92 11.33 -12.42 11.87
N VAL A 93 11.67 -11.26 11.31
CA VAL A 93 11.04 -9.99 11.63
C VAL A 93 10.30 -9.47 10.40
N TYR A 94 9.00 -9.27 10.52
CA TYR A 94 8.23 -8.48 9.55
C TYR A 94 8.20 -7.02 10.01
N THR A 95 8.70 -6.12 9.18
CA THR A 95 8.65 -4.67 9.39
C THR A 95 7.32 -4.14 8.90
N GLY A 96 6.51 -3.62 9.83
CA GLY A 96 5.16 -3.17 9.55
C GLY A 96 5.10 -2.04 8.52
N ASN A 97 4.07 -2.06 7.73
CA ASN A 97 3.74 -1.07 6.72
C ASN A 97 2.75 -0.02 7.28
N GLU A 98 2.18 0.75 6.38
CA GLU A 98 1.18 1.79 6.60
C GLU A 98 -0.21 1.22 6.98
N GLY A 99 -0.30 0.51 8.10
CA GLY A 99 -1.55 -0.08 8.59
C GLY A 99 -1.40 -0.84 9.89
N ASN A 100 -2.52 -1.39 10.39
CA ASN A 100 -2.56 -2.23 11.57
C ASN A 100 -1.75 -3.51 11.34
N ILE A 101 -0.82 -3.83 12.23
CA ILE A 101 0.10 -4.96 12.07
C ILE A 101 -0.60 -6.32 12.09
N GLU A 102 -1.75 -6.46 12.72
CA GLU A 102 -2.53 -7.69 12.70
C GLU A 102 -3.03 -8.03 11.29
N TRP A 103 -3.43 -7.00 10.54
CA TRP A 103 -3.82 -7.18 9.15
C TRP A 103 -2.68 -7.78 8.31
N PHE A 104 -1.45 -7.28 8.48
CA PHE A 104 -0.28 -7.84 7.80
C PHE A 104 0.05 -9.26 8.30
N ALA A 105 0.02 -9.50 9.62
CA ALA A 105 0.29 -10.80 10.20
C ALA A 105 -0.69 -11.88 9.70
N GLN A 106 -1.97 -11.53 9.55
CA GLN A 106 -3.01 -12.42 9.01
C GLN A 106 -2.87 -12.69 7.51
N ASN A 107 -2.09 -11.89 6.79
CA ASN A 107 -1.90 -12.00 5.34
C ASN A 107 -0.49 -12.42 4.90
N THR A 108 0.45 -12.63 5.84
CA THR A 108 1.85 -12.98 5.56
C THR A 108 2.16 -14.41 5.99
N GLY A 109 1.52 -15.39 5.33
CA GLY A 109 1.60 -16.81 5.69
C GLY A 109 2.99 -17.42 5.52
N PHE A 110 3.75 -16.99 4.51
CA PHE A 110 5.07 -17.53 4.20
C PHE A 110 6.00 -17.57 5.42
N VAL A 111 6.02 -16.50 6.23
CA VAL A 111 6.87 -16.43 7.42
C VAL A 111 6.50 -17.50 8.45
N TYR A 112 5.20 -17.75 8.66
CA TYR A 112 4.74 -18.81 9.57
C TYR A 112 5.05 -20.21 9.04
N GLU A 113 4.94 -20.41 7.74
CA GLU A 113 5.14 -21.71 7.10
C GLU A 113 6.61 -22.16 7.10
N ILE A 114 7.52 -21.19 6.96
CA ILE A 114 8.96 -21.51 6.93
C ILE A 114 9.62 -21.50 8.32
N ALA A 115 9.05 -20.80 9.30
CA ALA A 115 9.65 -20.68 10.63
C ALA A 115 9.96 -22.03 11.31
N PRO A 116 9.10 -23.09 11.24
CA PRO A 116 9.43 -24.39 11.81
C PRO A 116 10.69 -25.04 11.21
N ARG A 117 10.93 -24.85 9.92
CA ARG A 117 12.13 -25.38 9.24
C ARG A 117 13.43 -24.79 9.78
N PHE A 118 13.37 -23.52 10.18
CA PHE A 118 14.53 -22.77 10.68
C PHE A 118 14.58 -22.70 12.20
N GLU A 119 13.62 -23.31 12.88
CA GLU A 119 13.41 -23.12 14.33
C GLU A 119 13.35 -21.63 14.69
N ALA A 120 12.70 -20.80 13.87
CA ALA A 120 12.73 -19.35 13.98
C ALA A 120 11.69 -18.78 14.96
N LEU A 121 12.08 -17.71 15.68
CA LEU A 121 11.14 -16.81 16.34
C LEU A 121 10.49 -15.92 15.29
N ILE A 122 9.18 -15.72 15.36
CA ILE A 122 8.47 -14.78 14.46
C ILE A 122 8.12 -13.52 15.24
N VAL A 123 8.40 -12.36 14.65
CA VAL A 123 8.08 -11.04 15.21
C VAL A 123 7.50 -10.15 14.09
N PHE A 124 6.33 -9.56 14.32
CA PHE A 124 5.77 -8.53 13.47
C PHE A 124 5.79 -7.22 14.24
N ILE A 125 6.51 -6.20 13.76
CA ILE A 125 6.65 -4.91 14.43
C ILE A 125 5.72 -3.90 13.78
N GLU A 126 4.85 -3.27 14.52
CA GLU A 126 3.93 -2.26 14.00
C GLU A 126 4.66 -0.94 13.73
N HIS A 127 4.33 -0.31 12.61
CA HIS A 127 4.86 1.00 12.27
C HIS A 127 4.26 2.08 13.19
N ARG A 128 5.09 3.03 13.65
CA ARG A 128 4.62 4.19 14.43
C ARG A 128 3.49 4.93 13.69
N PHE A 129 2.54 5.50 14.42
CA PHE A 129 1.34 6.19 13.92
C PHE A 129 0.32 5.29 13.21
N TYR A 130 0.53 3.99 13.16
CA TYR A 130 -0.45 3.03 12.63
C TYR A 130 -0.93 2.08 13.71
N GLY A 131 -2.09 1.48 13.50
CA GLY A 131 -2.69 0.54 14.44
C GLY A 131 -2.80 1.10 15.87
N GLU A 132 -2.19 0.41 16.82
CA GLU A 132 -2.13 0.82 18.23
C GLU A 132 -0.82 1.54 18.61
N SER A 133 0.16 1.59 17.70
CA SER A 133 1.45 2.24 17.93
C SER A 133 1.35 3.76 17.77
N MET A 134 0.42 4.37 18.49
CA MET A 134 0.16 5.81 18.46
C MET A 134 0.99 6.56 19.49
N PRO A 135 1.86 7.51 19.07
CA PRO A 135 2.48 8.47 19.99
C PRO A 135 1.47 9.38 20.70
N PHE A 136 1.98 10.20 21.63
CA PHE A 136 1.20 11.23 22.32
C PHE A 136 0.02 10.68 23.12
N GLY A 137 0.27 9.62 23.89
CA GLY A 137 -0.73 9.03 24.80
C GLY A 137 -1.68 8.03 24.14
N GLY A 138 -1.41 7.58 22.92
CA GLY A 138 -2.22 6.56 22.23
C GLY A 138 -3.46 7.09 21.52
N ASP A 139 -3.69 8.40 21.55
CA ASP A 139 -4.86 9.01 20.90
C ASP A 139 -4.53 9.43 19.46
N LYS A 140 -5.14 8.76 18.48
CA LYS A 140 -5.00 9.08 17.05
C LYS A 140 -5.33 10.53 16.75
N LYS A 141 -6.36 11.12 17.39
CA LYS A 141 -6.74 12.53 17.17
C LYS A 141 -5.66 13.50 17.63
N VAL A 142 -4.90 13.15 18.66
CA VAL A 142 -3.77 13.94 19.13
C VAL A 142 -2.57 13.73 18.22
N ALA A 143 -2.24 12.51 17.88
CA ALA A 143 -1.11 12.16 17.01
C ALA A 143 -1.23 12.79 15.61
N TYR A 144 -2.44 12.85 15.06
CA TYR A 144 -2.71 13.40 13.72
C TYR A 144 -3.15 14.87 13.73
N LYS A 145 -3.03 15.56 14.85
CA LYS A 145 -3.60 16.90 15.04
C LYS A 145 -3.00 17.97 14.11
N ASN A 146 -1.70 17.92 13.90
CA ASN A 146 -0.98 18.94 13.11
C ASN A 146 0.43 18.48 12.73
N THR A 147 1.14 19.30 11.98
CA THR A 147 2.50 19.05 11.49
C THR A 147 3.53 18.85 12.62
N SER A 148 3.36 19.48 13.79
CA SER A 148 4.30 19.30 14.90
C SER A 148 4.21 17.92 15.56
N THR A 149 3.08 17.24 15.45
CA THR A 149 2.93 15.85 15.87
C THR A 149 3.24 14.89 14.73
N LEU A 150 2.71 15.13 13.52
CA LEU A 150 2.95 14.31 12.34
C LEU A 150 4.41 14.33 11.87
N GLY A 151 5.20 15.33 12.22
CA GLY A 151 6.62 15.38 11.89
C GLY A 151 7.46 14.20 12.39
N TYR A 152 6.94 13.44 13.36
CA TYR A 152 7.57 12.20 13.83
C TYR A 152 7.12 10.95 13.03
N LEU A 153 6.15 11.07 12.15
CA LEU A 153 5.77 10.02 11.20
C LEU A 153 6.70 10.11 9.99
N SER A 154 7.80 9.38 10.06
CA SER A 154 8.76 9.27 8.96
C SER A 154 9.33 7.86 8.87
N SER A 155 9.75 7.47 7.66
CA SER A 155 10.36 6.16 7.40
C SER A 155 11.69 5.99 8.14
N THR A 156 12.49 7.04 8.28
CA THR A 156 13.75 7.02 9.03
C THR A 156 13.51 6.75 10.51
N GLN A 157 12.52 7.39 11.12
CA GLN A 157 12.13 7.13 12.51
C GLN A 157 11.63 5.68 12.68
N ALA A 158 10.82 5.18 11.73
CA ALA A 158 10.30 3.81 11.78
C ALA A 158 11.42 2.76 11.64
N LEU A 159 12.42 2.99 10.78
CA LEU A 159 13.58 2.11 10.66
C LEU A 159 14.40 2.09 11.96
N ALA A 160 14.55 3.23 12.63
CA ALA A 160 15.22 3.31 13.93
C ALA A 160 14.41 2.59 15.04
N ASP A 161 13.08 2.67 15.00
CA ASP A 161 12.20 1.88 15.88
C ASP A 161 12.46 0.40 15.75
N TYR A 162 12.45 -0.11 14.50
CA TYR A 162 12.66 -1.53 14.25
C TYR A 162 14.02 -2.00 14.76
N ALA A 163 15.08 -1.23 14.47
CA ALA A 163 16.42 -1.54 14.95
C ALA A 163 16.49 -1.58 16.48
N THR A 164 15.92 -0.57 17.15
CA THR A 164 15.92 -0.46 18.61
C THR A 164 15.17 -1.61 19.26
N LEU A 165 13.98 -1.93 18.76
CA LEU A 165 13.17 -3.05 19.28
C LEU A 165 13.88 -4.40 19.07
N ILE A 166 14.47 -4.63 17.90
CA ILE A 166 15.21 -5.87 17.60
C ILE A 166 16.41 -6.04 18.55
N ILE A 167 17.16 -4.97 18.79
CA ILE A 167 18.33 -4.99 19.71
C ILE A 167 17.88 -5.29 21.13
N ASP A 168 16.84 -4.64 21.62
CA ASP A 168 16.28 -4.88 22.96
C ASP A 168 15.72 -6.31 23.08
N LEU A 169 14.97 -6.77 22.08
CA LEU A 169 14.44 -8.13 22.04
C LEU A 169 15.55 -9.19 22.12
N LYS A 170 16.60 -9.06 21.32
CA LYS A 170 17.78 -9.95 21.37
C LYS A 170 18.43 -9.96 22.75
N LYS A 171 18.54 -8.79 23.37
CA LYS A 171 19.09 -8.67 24.74
C LYS A 171 18.19 -9.38 25.76
N ASN A 172 16.89 -9.14 25.71
CA ASN A 172 15.92 -9.72 26.65
C ASN A 172 15.80 -11.24 26.50
N LEU A 173 15.98 -11.75 25.30
CA LEU A 173 16.01 -13.19 25.00
C LEU A 173 17.37 -13.83 25.26
N SER A 174 18.40 -13.07 25.66
CA SER A 174 19.79 -13.54 25.78
C SER A 174 20.32 -14.19 24.49
N ALA A 175 19.92 -13.64 23.33
CA ALA A 175 20.18 -14.17 22.00
C ALA A 175 21.05 -13.21 21.14
N PRO A 176 22.25 -12.76 21.62
CA PRO A 176 23.05 -11.77 20.89
C PRO A 176 23.52 -12.27 19.52
N ASP A 177 23.74 -13.57 19.38
CA ASP A 177 24.27 -14.19 18.16
C ASP A 177 23.18 -14.81 17.27
N SER A 178 21.90 -14.67 17.62
CA SER A 178 20.80 -15.08 16.74
C SER A 178 20.73 -14.18 15.51
N PRO A 179 20.80 -14.72 14.27
CA PRO A 179 20.65 -13.92 13.06
C PRO A 179 19.23 -13.40 12.92
N VAL A 180 19.10 -12.26 12.27
CA VAL A 180 17.78 -11.66 11.98
C VAL A 180 17.54 -11.68 10.48
N VAL A 181 16.39 -12.24 10.07
CA VAL A 181 15.90 -12.18 8.68
C VAL A 181 14.70 -11.26 8.68
N VAL A 182 14.76 -10.21 7.85
CA VAL A 182 13.72 -9.18 7.77
C VAL A 182 12.86 -9.40 6.53
N PHE A 183 11.55 -9.25 6.68
CA PHE A 183 10.54 -9.35 5.63
C PHE A 183 9.75 -8.04 5.54
N GLY A 184 9.30 -7.68 4.35
CA GLY A 184 8.44 -6.53 4.09
C GLY A 184 8.12 -6.39 2.59
N GLY A 185 7.14 -5.56 2.20
CA GLY A 185 6.79 -5.35 0.79
C GLY A 185 5.91 -4.13 0.52
N SER A 186 5.98 -3.53 -0.67
CA SER A 186 4.98 -2.71 -1.37
C SER A 186 5.52 -1.82 -2.53
N TYR A 187 4.59 -1.30 -3.41
CA TYR A 187 4.58 -0.28 -4.52
C TYR A 187 4.86 -0.68 -6.00
N GLY A 188 4.02 -0.41 -7.04
CA GLY A 188 3.59 0.03 -8.24
C GLY A 188 3.53 -0.39 -9.71
N GLY A 189 2.53 -0.71 -10.68
CA GLY A 189 2.41 -0.71 -12.16
C GLY A 189 1.46 -1.42 -13.07
N SER A 190 0.99 -1.76 -14.22
CA SER A 190 -0.31 -2.04 -14.89
C SER A 190 -0.44 -3.30 -15.79
N GLN A 191 -1.68 -3.97 -15.92
CA GLN A 191 -1.87 -5.22 -16.70
C GLN A 191 -3.25 -5.52 -17.34
N VAL A 192 -4.22 -4.64 -17.34
CA VAL A 192 -5.59 -4.94 -17.86
C VAL A 192 -5.60 -5.33 -19.34
N ARG A 193 -4.76 -4.72 -20.17
CA ARG A 193 -4.71 -4.98 -21.61
C ARG A 193 -4.27 -6.41 -21.98
N SER A 194 -3.39 -7.00 -21.18
CA SER A 194 -2.92 -8.35 -21.46
C SER A 194 -3.98 -9.43 -21.22
N GLU A 195 -5.00 -9.15 -20.42
CA GLU A 195 -6.10 -10.08 -20.16
C GLU A 195 -7.17 -10.01 -21.26
N SER A 196 -7.59 -8.80 -21.67
CA SER A 196 -8.57 -8.60 -22.72
C SER A 196 -8.42 -7.25 -23.41
N GLU A 197 -8.24 -7.25 -24.72
CA GLU A 197 -8.19 -6.03 -25.55
C GLU A 197 -9.54 -5.28 -25.54
N ASN A 198 -10.68 -6.00 -25.48
CA ASN A 198 -12.00 -5.36 -25.39
C ASN A 198 -12.19 -4.71 -24.02
N CYS A 199 -11.85 -5.41 -22.94
CA CYS A 199 -11.86 -4.86 -21.58
C CYS A 199 -11.06 -3.55 -21.51
N TYR A 200 -9.83 -3.58 -22.03
CA TYR A 200 -8.99 -2.39 -22.12
C TYR A 200 -9.67 -1.24 -22.87
N LYS A 201 -10.26 -1.51 -24.05
CA LYS A 201 -10.92 -0.46 -24.88
C LYS A 201 -12.15 0.12 -24.19
N VAL A 202 -12.97 -0.73 -23.57
CA VAL A 202 -14.17 -0.29 -22.85
C VAL A 202 -13.80 0.61 -21.69
N ILE A 203 -12.84 0.21 -20.84
CA ILE A 203 -12.41 1.05 -19.71
C ILE A 203 -11.84 2.36 -20.23
N LYS A 204 -10.90 2.29 -21.16
CA LYS A 204 -10.24 3.49 -21.70
C LYS A 204 -11.20 4.49 -22.34
N GLY A 205 -12.20 4.00 -23.06
CA GLY A 205 -13.20 4.84 -23.73
C GLY A 205 -14.32 5.34 -22.83
N SER A 206 -14.43 4.86 -21.61
CA SER A 206 -15.56 5.16 -20.72
C SER A 206 -15.44 6.51 -20.00
N TRP A 207 -14.23 6.98 -19.75
CA TRP A 207 -13.99 8.19 -18.97
C TRP A 207 -14.67 9.42 -19.55
N GLN A 208 -14.52 9.63 -20.86
CA GLN A 208 -15.19 10.73 -21.54
C GLN A 208 -16.72 10.57 -21.52
N GLN A 209 -17.23 9.34 -21.63
CA GLN A 209 -18.67 9.10 -21.57
C GLN A 209 -19.25 9.42 -20.18
N ILE A 210 -18.50 9.11 -19.10
CA ILE A 210 -18.90 9.46 -17.73
C ILE A 210 -18.94 10.98 -17.57
N GLU A 211 -17.91 11.69 -18.04
CA GLU A 211 -17.83 13.15 -17.99
C GLU A 211 -18.93 13.81 -18.78
N ASP A 212 -19.13 13.40 -20.03
CA ASP A 212 -20.19 13.92 -20.90
C ASP A 212 -21.59 13.71 -20.28
N THR A 213 -21.80 12.54 -19.67
CA THR A 213 -23.06 12.24 -18.99
C THR A 213 -23.24 13.09 -17.74
N ALA A 214 -22.21 13.25 -16.93
CA ALA A 214 -22.29 14.05 -15.70
C ALA A 214 -22.67 15.51 -15.99
N ASN A 215 -22.28 16.04 -17.14
CA ASN A 215 -22.55 17.40 -17.56
C ASN A 215 -23.94 17.60 -18.21
N GLN A 216 -24.72 16.52 -18.42
CA GLN A 216 -26.07 16.62 -18.99
C GLN A 216 -27.13 16.82 -17.89
N PRO A 217 -28.27 17.47 -18.21
CA PRO A 217 -29.41 17.52 -17.27
C PRO A 217 -29.88 16.11 -16.86
N GLY A 218 -29.91 15.84 -15.56
CA GLY A 218 -30.25 14.51 -15.01
C GLY A 218 -29.15 13.46 -15.13
N GLY A 219 -27.95 13.80 -15.65
CA GLY A 219 -26.86 12.87 -15.87
C GLY A 219 -26.28 12.30 -14.59
N LEU A 220 -26.17 13.10 -13.52
CA LEU A 220 -25.73 12.62 -12.22
C LEU A 220 -26.69 11.57 -11.62
N ASP A 221 -27.99 11.74 -11.83
CA ASP A 221 -28.98 10.73 -11.38
C ASP A 221 -28.90 9.46 -12.21
N LEU A 222 -28.61 9.58 -13.51
CA LEU A 222 -28.35 8.43 -14.36
C LEU A 222 -27.13 7.65 -13.88
N LEU A 223 -26.01 8.34 -13.64
CA LEU A 223 -24.78 7.72 -13.13
C LEU A 223 -25.01 7.09 -11.74
N ARG A 224 -25.71 7.77 -10.82
CA ARG A 224 -26.09 7.22 -9.52
C ARG A 224 -26.81 5.88 -9.66
N LYS A 225 -27.78 5.80 -10.54
CA LYS A 225 -28.53 4.56 -10.78
C LYS A 225 -27.69 3.47 -11.44
N SER A 226 -26.91 3.83 -12.46
CA SER A 226 -26.08 2.87 -13.21
C SER A 226 -25.02 2.22 -12.35
N PHE A 227 -24.39 2.99 -11.42
CA PHE A 227 -23.36 2.48 -10.51
C PHE A 227 -23.89 2.10 -9.12
N ARG A 228 -25.22 2.10 -8.91
CA ARG A 228 -25.86 1.80 -7.62
C ARG A 228 -25.27 2.59 -6.45
N ILE A 229 -25.04 3.89 -6.65
CA ILE A 229 -24.51 4.77 -5.61
C ILE A 229 -25.62 5.09 -4.62
N CYS A 230 -25.33 5.09 -3.32
CA CYS A 230 -26.27 5.39 -2.26
C CYS A 230 -26.81 6.82 -2.38
N ASN A 231 -28.08 7.04 -1.96
CA ASN A 231 -28.77 8.32 -2.18
C ASN A 231 -28.15 9.50 -1.42
N ASN A 232 -27.46 9.22 -0.32
CA ASN A 232 -26.77 10.22 0.51
C ASN A 232 -25.37 10.59 0.00
N SER A 233 -24.84 9.88 -1.01
CA SER A 233 -23.48 10.12 -1.50
C SER A 233 -23.45 11.12 -2.66
N SER A 234 -22.37 11.88 -2.74
CA SER A 234 -22.03 12.73 -3.89
C SER A 234 -21.57 11.89 -5.08
N VAL A 235 -22.07 12.18 -6.29
CA VAL A 235 -21.62 11.52 -7.51
C VAL A 235 -20.53 12.35 -8.20
N ALA A 236 -20.70 13.68 -8.17
CA ALA A 236 -19.79 14.61 -8.82
C ALA A 236 -18.39 14.56 -8.17
N GLY A 237 -17.38 14.26 -8.98
CA GLY A 237 -15.98 14.21 -8.56
C GLY A 237 -15.57 12.96 -7.80
N SER A 238 -16.51 12.16 -7.24
CA SER A 238 -16.18 10.97 -6.45
C SER A 238 -16.21 9.68 -7.27
N LEU A 239 -17.08 9.60 -8.30
CA LEU A 239 -17.24 8.38 -9.11
C LEU A 239 -15.95 8.00 -9.87
N ALA A 240 -15.26 8.97 -10.45
CA ALA A 240 -14.00 8.71 -11.16
C ALA A 240 -12.95 8.10 -10.22
N GLY A 241 -12.72 8.71 -9.06
CA GLY A 241 -11.78 8.20 -8.06
C GLY A 241 -12.16 6.81 -7.52
N TRP A 242 -13.46 6.53 -7.37
CA TRP A 242 -13.96 5.22 -6.98
C TRP A 242 -13.65 4.15 -8.05
N LEU A 243 -13.86 4.47 -9.34
CA LEU A 243 -13.49 3.57 -10.44
C LEU A 243 -11.98 3.39 -10.56
N GLU A 244 -11.20 4.47 -10.48
CA GLU A 244 -9.73 4.42 -10.51
C GLU A 244 -9.20 3.51 -9.41
N THR A 245 -9.75 3.58 -8.21
CA THR A 245 -9.43 2.71 -7.10
C THR A 245 -9.58 1.23 -7.46
N ALA A 246 -10.77 0.83 -7.95
CA ALA A 246 -10.99 -0.55 -8.35
C ALA A 246 -10.00 -1.00 -9.44
N LEU A 247 -9.71 -0.10 -10.40
CA LEU A 247 -8.84 -0.38 -11.55
C LEU A 247 -7.34 -0.40 -11.20
N ILE A 248 -6.92 0.19 -10.08
CA ILE A 248 -5.54 0.14 -9.58
C ILE A 248 -5.34 -1.06 -8.66
N TYR A 249 -6.25 -1.27 -7.70
CA TYR A 249 -6.06 -2.28 -6.66
C TYR A 249 -6.45 -3.69 -7.08
N THR A 250 -7.34 -3.85 -8.09
CA THR A 250 -7.62 -5.17 -8.66
C THR A 250 -6.38 -5.81 -9.30
N PRO A 251 -5.60 -5.12 -10.17
CA PRO A 251 -4.33 -5.66 -10.67
C PRO A 251 -3.27 -5.87 -9.58
N MET A 252 -3.20 -4.99 -8.59
CA MET A 252 -2.28 -5.14 -7.46
C MET A 252 -2.51 -6.46 -6.73
N THR A 253 -3.76 -6.86 -6.58
CA THR A 253 -4.16 -8.08 -5.88
C THR A 253 -4.58 -9.21 -6.82
N ASP A 254 -4.06 -9.24 -8.07
CA ASP A 254 -4.38 -10.29 -9.06
C ASP A 254 -3.73 -11.63 -8.71
N TYR A 255 -4.04 -12.11 -7.50
CA TYR A 255 -3.50 -13.37 -6.99
C TYR A 255 -4.11 -14.58 -7.69
N PRO A 256 -3.36 -15.69 -7.80
CA PRO A 256 -3.86 -16.91 -8.42
C PRO A 256 -4.90 -17.66 -7.57
N THR A 257 -5.09 -17.26 -6.32
CA THR A 257 -6.03 -17.85 -5.37
C THR A 257 -6.89 -16.76 -4.73
N PRO A 258 -8.10 -17.07 -4.23
CA PRO A 258 -8.94 -16.10 -3.53
C PRO A 258 -8.20 -15.43 -2.37
N SER A 259 -8.51 -14.18 -2.10
CA SER A 259 -7.88 -13.42 -1.04
C SER A 259 -8.83 -12.41 -0.40
N ASN A 260 -8.48 -11.98 0.81
CA ASN A 260 -9.16 -10.91 1.55
C ASN A 260 -8.17 -9.85 2.03
N PHE A 261 -7.07 -9.64 1.30
CA PHE A 261 -6.03 -8.69 1.73
C PHE A 261 -6.57 -7.26 1.74
N LEU A 262 -7.08 -6.74 0.64
CA LEU A 262 -7.75 -5.43 0.61
C LEU A 262 -9.27 -5.59 0.75
N ASN A 263 -9.84 -6.44 -0.07
CA ASN A 263 -11.24 -6.82 -0.10
C ASN A 263 -11.36 -8.33 -0.33
N PRO A 264 -12.50 -8.96 -0.01
CA PRO A 264 -12.78 -10.31 -0.46
C PRO A 264 -12.78 -10.37 -1.99
N LEU A 265 -11.75 -10.99 -2.59
CA LEU A 265 -11.55 -11.06 -4.02
C LEU A 265 -11.44 -12.51 -4.49
N PRO A 266 -11.92 -12.82 -5.70
CA PRO A 266 -11.75 -14.13 -6.32
C PRO A 266 -10.29 -14.37 -6.73
N ALA A 267 -9.98 -15.61 -7.13
CA ALA A 267 -8.77 -15.90 -7.88
C ALA A 267 -8.76 -15.14 -9.21
N TYR A 268 -7.61 -14.59 -9.57
CA TYR A 268 -7.42 -13.80 -10.80
C TYR A 268 -8.49 -12.70 -10.98
N PRO A 269 -8.60 -11.74 -10.05
CA PRO A 269 -9.68 -10.75 -10.08
C PRO A 269 -9.68 -9.87 -11.33
N VAL A 270 -8.55 -9.59 -11.97
CA VAL A 270 -8.50 -8.87 -13.27
C VAL A 270 -9.22 -9.66 -14.35
N LYS A 271 -9.05 -10.98 -14.39
CA LYS A 271 -9.77 -11.85 -15.32
C LYS A 271 -11.28 -11.81 -15.07
N GLN A 272 -11.72 -11.80 -13.81
CA GLN A 272 -13.14 -11.72 -13.48
C GLN A 272 -13.71 -10.34 -13.82
N MET A 273 -12.95 -9.27 -13.60
CA MET A 273 -13.30 -7.91 -14.00
C MET A 273 -13.49 -7.80 -15.52
N CYS A 274 -12.53 -8.30 -16.30
CA CYS A 274 -12.64 -8.30 -17.76
C CYS A 274 -13.75 -9.22 -18.27
N LYS A 275 -14.00 -10.36 -17.62
CA LYS A 275 -15.15 -11.22 -17.93
C LYS A 275 -16.49 -10.50 -17.75
N ALA A 276 -16.63 -9.67 -16.71
CA ALA A 276 -17.85 -8.86 -16.51
C ALA A 276 -18.04 -7.81 -17.61
N ILE A 277 -16.95 -7.24 -18.13
CA ILE A 277 -16.99 -6.29 -19.26
C ILE A 277 -17.29 -6.99 -20.58
N ASP A 278 -16.74 -8.18 -20.79
CA ASP A 278 -16.84 -8.95 -22.03
C ASP A 278 -18.11 -9.77 -22.12
N ASP A 279 -18.89 -9.86 -21.04
CA ASP A 279 -20.15 -10.65 -21.00
C ASP A 279 -21.19 -10.04 -21.95
N PRO A 280 -21.59 -10.78 -23.01
CA PRO A 280 -22.58 -10.33 -23.96
C PRO A 280 -23.98 -10.18 -23.38
N THR A 281 -24.26 -10.84 -22.25
CA THR A 281 -25.57 -10.77 -21.57
C THR A 281 -25.79 -9.45 -20.84
N GLY A 282 -24.71 -8.73 -20.48
CA GLY A 282 -24.75 -7.38 -19.89
C GLY A 282 -25.18 -6.28 -20.87
N GLY A 283 -25.43 -6.61 -22.15
CA GLY A 283 -25.77 -5.64 -23.18
C GLY A 283 -24.60 -4.77 -23.62
N ASN A 284 -24.92 -3.67 -24.36
CA ASN A 284 -23.92 -2.73 -24.87
C ASN A 284 -23.73 -1.49 -23.96
N ASP A 285 -24.40 -1.45 -22.81
CA ASP A 285 -24.30 -0.31 -21.89
C ASP A 285 -22.92 -0.28 -21.21
N THR A 286 -22.13 0.75 -21.53
CA THR A 286 -20.80 0.95 -20.96
C THR A 286 -20.83 1.06 -19.45
N PHE A 287 -21.83 1.74 -18.88
CA PHE A 287 -21.90 1.94 -17.42
C PHE A 287 -22.25 0.63 -16.69
N ALA A 288 -23.13 -0.20 -17.26
CA ALA A 288 -23.40 -1.52 -16.71
C ALA A 288 -22.16 -2.42 -16.73
N LYS A 289 -21.36 -2.37 -17.80
CA LYS A 289 -20.09 -3.09 -17.91
C LYS A 289 -19.06 -2.62 -16.86
N LEU A 290 -18.91 -1.31 -16.70
CA LEU A 290 -18.01 -0.74 -15.70
C LEU A 290 -18.47 -1.04 -14.27
N TYR A 291 -19.78 -0.96 -14.03
CA TYR A 291 -20.35 -1.38 -12.75
C TYR A 291 -20.00 -2.84 -12.45
N GLY A 292 -20.19 -3.74 -13.42
CA GLY A 292 -19.83 -5.15 -13.29
C GLY A 292 -18.34 -5.34 -12.95
N ALA A 293 -17.47 -4.58 -13.59
CA ALA A 293 -16.03 -4.60 -13.31
C ALA A 293 -15.70 -4.11 -11.89
N ALA A 294 -16.22 -2.95 -11.50
CA ALA A 294 -15.99 -2.38 -10.17
C ALA A 294 -16.62 -3.25 -9.06
N ASN A 295 -17.75 -3.90 -9.35
CA ASN A 295 -18.42 -4.82 -8.43
C ASN A 295 -17.55 -6.04 -8.07
N VAL A 296 -16.62 -6.46 -8.93
CA VAL A 296 -15.64 -7.52 -8.59
C VAL A 296 -14.74 -7.05 -7.44
N TYR A 297 -14.34 -5.79 -7.43
CA TYR A 297 -13.49 -5.25 -6.37
C TYR A 297 -14.27 -4.91 -5.10
N TYR A 298 -15.42 -4.25 -5.22
CA TYR A 298 -16.14 -3.69 -4.09
C TYR A 298 -17.20 -4.60 -3.49
N ASN A 299 -17.68 -5.60 -4.21
CA ASN A 299 -18.84 -6.40 -3.79
C ASN A 299 -18.82 -7.81 -4.38
N TYR A 300 -17.67 -8.45 -4.38
CA TYR A 300 -17.60 -9.84 -4.88
C TYR A 300 -18.45 -10.81 -4.05
N SER A 301 -18.58 -10.59 -2.74
CA SER A 301 -19.48 -11.36 -1.86
C SER A 301 -20.97 -11.16 -2.19
N GLY A 302 -21.33 -10.05 -2.83
CA GLY A 302 -22.71 -9.74 -3.20
C GLY A 302 -23.55 -9.08 -2.10
N ASP A 303 -22.97 -8.69 -0.97
CA ASP A 303 -23.67 -8.19 0.21
C ASP A 303 -24.05 -6.71 0.13
N ALA A 304 -23.34 -5.93 -0.68
CA ALA A 304 -23.59 -4.49 -0.82
C ALA A 304 -24.79 -4.22 -1.76
N THR A 305 -25.76 -3.47 -1.28
CA THR A 305 -26.93 -3.02 -2.05
C THR A 305 -26.70 -1.69 -2.77
N CYS A 306 -25.85 -0.83 -2.23
CA CYS A 306 -25.39 0.41 -2.86
C CYS A 306 -23.96 0.74 -2.35
N PHE A 307 -23.29 1.67 -3.03
CA PHE A 307 -21.95 2.15 -2.69
C PHE A 307 -22.00 3.58 -2.17
N ASP A 308 -21.42 3.81 -0.99
CA ASP A 308 -21.23 5.14 -0.43
C ASP A 308 -19.89 5.71 -0.88
N LEU A 309 -19.91 6.65 -1.83
CA LEU A 309 -18.70 7.27 -2.36
C LEU A 309 -18.09 8.33 -1.41
N ASP A 310 -18.81 8.71 -0.36
CA ASP A 310 -18.38 9.67 0.65
C ASP A 310 -17.92 8.96 1.95
N ASP A 311 -17.83 7.62 1.93
CA ASP A 311 -17.33 6.84 3.07
C ASP A 311 -15.86 7.21 3.36
N ASN A 312 -15.63 7.77 4.54
CA ASN A 312 -14.32 8.15 5.06
C ASN A 312 -13.84 7.19 6.14
N SER A 313 -14.38 5.98 6.21
CA SER A 313 -13.89 4.95 7.13
C SER A 313 -12.44 4.58 6.79
N ASP A 314 -11.66 4.24 7.81
CA ASP A 314 -10.25 3.86 7.70
C ASP A 314 -10.03 2.52 8.42
N PRO A 315 -10.62 1.42 7.91
CA PRO A 315 -10.67 0.14 8.63
C PRO A 315 -9.29 -0.49 8.83
N HIS A 316 -8.31 -0.18 7.99
CA HIS A 316 -6.94 -0.68 8.09
C HIS A 316 -5.98 0.33 8.70
N GLY A 317 -6.45 1.56 9.01
CA GLY A 317 -5.64 2.59 9.65
C GLY A 317 -4.64 3.27 8.71
N LEU A 318 -4.96 3.43 7.42
CA LEU A 318 -4.05 3.92 6.37
C LEU A 318 -3.90 5.45 6.33
N SER A 319 -4.62 6.20 7.15
CA SER A 319 -4.71 7.67 7.05
C SER A 319 -3.37 8.41 7.19
N GLY A 320 -2.35 7.78 7.80
CA GLY A 320 -0.97 8.34 7.87
C GLY A 320 -0.26 8.44 6.54
N TRP A 321 -0.66 7.61 5.57
CA TRP A 321 -0.02 7.57 4.26
C TRP A 321 -0.08 8.90 3.51
N THR A 322 -1.20 9.63 3.59
CA THR A 322 -1.34 10.94 2.92
C THR A 322 -0.29 11.94 3.40
N TRP A 323 0.05 11.92 4.69
CA TRP A 323 1.19 12.69 5.22
C TRP A 323 2.52 12.23 4.63
N GLN A 324 2.79 10.93 4.63
CA GLN A 324 4.04 10.39 4.07
C GLN A 324 4.15 10.64 2.57
N ALA A 325 3.04 10.58 1.82
CA ALA A 325 3.00 10.93 0.41
C ALA A 325 3.33 12.41 0.15
N CYS A 326 3.01 13.31 1.08
CA CYS A 326 3.42 14.71 1.00
C CYS A 326 4.87 14.96 1.42
N THR A 327 5.40 14.22 2.38
CA THR A 327 6.68 14.54 3.02
C THR A 327 7.86 13.67 2.58
N GLU A 328 7.59 12.43 2.14
CA GLU A 328 8.64 11.45 1.85
C GLU A 328 8.41 10.67 0.57
N MET A 329 7.20 10.12 0.40
CA MET A 329 6.88 9.10 -0.60
C MET A 329 6.16 9.70 -1.81
N ILE A 330 6.70 10.78 -2.36
CA ILE A 330 6.12 11.39 -3.56
C ILE A 330 6.36 10.45 -4.73
N MET A 331 5.26 9.98 -5.32
CA MET A 331 5.27 9.11 -6.49
C MET A 331 4.58 9.82 -7.65
N PRO A 332 5.34 10.37 -8.60
CA PRO A 332 4.77 10.94 -9.80
C PRO A 332 4.02 9.85 -10.58
N THR A 333 2.71 9.98 -10.68
CA THR A 333 1.88 9.13 -11.52
C THR A 333 1.42 9.93 -12.71
N ASP A 334 1.73 9.43 -13.90
CA ASP A 334 1.46 10.11 -15.16
C ASP A 334 0.57 9.24 -16.05
N GLY A 335 -0.55 9.81 -16.50
CA GLY A 335 -1.46 9.22 -17.46
C GLY A 335 -1.17 9.61 -18.92
N SER A 336 -0.04 10.28 -19.20
CA SER A 336 0.34 10.71 -20.56
C SER A 336 0.65 9.54 -21.50
N ASN A 337 0.91 8.34 -20.97
CA ASN A 337 1.12 7.15 -21.77
C ASN A 337 -0.15 6.80 -22.57
N LYS A 338 -0.04 6.80 -23.90
CA LYS A 338 -1.14 6.46 -24.82
C LYS A 338 -1.75 5.08 -24.58
N GLU A 339 -1.02 4.19 -23.92
CA GLU A 339 -1.47 2.84 -23.56
C GLU A 339 -2.13 2.79 -22.17
N SER A 340 -2.20 3.90 -21.44
CA SER A 340 -2.90 3.98 -20.15
C SER A 340 -4.39 3.70 -20.31
N ILE A 341 -4.98 2.96 -19.36
CA ILE A 341 -6.44 2.81 -19.23
C ILE A 341 -7.09 4.03 -18.56
N PHE A 342 -6.30 4.88 -17.93
CA PHE A 342 -6.75 6.08 -17.24
C PHE A 342 -6.77 7.28 -18.19
N PRO A 343 -7.52 8.34 -17.84
CA PRO A 343 -7.50 9.59 -18.58
C PRO A 343 -6.07 10.12 -18.73
N ALA A 344 -5.80 10.75 -19.88
CA ALA A 344 -4.54 11.43 -20.07
C ALA A 344 -4.41 12.56 -19.03
N SER A 345 -3.41 12.47 -18.19
CA SER A 345 -3.09 13.48 -17.18
C SER A 345 -1.58 13.60 -17.10
N GLU A 346 -1.09 14.83 -17.04
CA GLU A 346 0.29 15.09 -16.71
C GLU A 346 0.40 15.26 -15.20
N TRP A 347 1.44 14.69 -14.61
CA TRP A 347 1.74 14.94 -13.21
C TRP A 347 2.20 16.39 -13.03
N ASP A 348 1.56 17.14 -12.16
CA ASP A 348 1.92 18.52 -11.85
C ASP A 348 2.32 18.64 -10.37
N TYR A 349 3.54 19.08 -10.14
CA TYR A 349 4.06 19.37 -8.82
C TYR A 349 3.21 20.41 -8.07
N ASN A 350 2.69 21.43 -8.78
CA ASN A 350 1.92 22.50 -8.15
C ASN A 350 0.56 22.01 -7.62
N ASP A 351 -0.06 21.06 -8.32
CA ASP A 351 -1.30 20.42 -7.85
C ASP A 351 -1.03 19.65 -6.53
N LEU A 352 0.07 18.88 -6.47
CA LEU A 352 0.50 18.18 -5.26
C LEU A 352 0.86 19.18 -4.15
N ALA A 353 1.62 20.22 -4.45
CA ALA A 353 2.02 21.23 -3.48
C ALA A 353 0.80 21.95 -2.89
N SER A 354 -0.17 22.32 -3.73
CA SER A 354 -1.43 22.95 -3.30
C SER A 354 -2.24 22.01 -2.39
N PHE A 355 -2.28 20.71 -2.71
CA PHE A 355 -2.92 19.71 -1.86
C PHE A 355 -2.23 19.58 -0.49
N CYS A 356 -0.90 19.42 -0.48
CA CYS A 356 -0.12 19.21 0.75
C CYS A 356 -0.14 20.44 1.66
N GLU A 357 -0.11 21.63 1.06
CA GLU A 357 -0.27 22.90 1.78
C GLU A 357 -1.66 23.01 2.40
N ALA A 358 -2.71 22.75 1.63
CA ALA A 358 -4.09 22.86 2.12
C ALA A 358 -4.41 21.87 3.25
N TYR A 359 -3.88 20.64 3.19
CA TYR A 359 -4.18 19.61 4.19
C TYR A 359 -3.25 19.63 5.39
N PHE A 360 -1.97 19.94 5.18
CA PHE A 360 -0.94 19.77 6.19
C PHE A 360 -0.09 21.01 6.42
N ASN A 361 -0.25 22.06 5.62
CA ASN A 361 0.61 23.26 5.64
C ASN A 361 2.10 22.88 5.49
N VAL A 362 2.40 22.03 4.52
CA VAL A 362 3.76 21.57 4.20
C VAL A 362 4.03 21.65 2.71
N GLU A 363 5.28 21.97 2.36
CA GLU A 363 5.77 21.87 1.01
C GLU A 363 6.28 20.44 0.74
N PRO A 364 5.86 19.78 -0.36
CA PRO A 364 6.33 18.45 -0.72
C PRO A 364 7.83 18.41 -1.02
N ARG A 365 8.48 17.28 -0.70
CA ARG A 365 9.90 17.04 -0.95
C ARG A 365 10.12 15.95 -2.02
N PRO A 366 9.98 16.28 -3.33
CA PRO A 366 9.86 15.29 -4.41
C PRO A 366 11.10 14.41 -4.62
N THR A 367 12.26 14.82 -4.15
CA THR A 367 13.50 14.05 -4.28
C THR A 367 14.00 13.45 -2.96
N TRP A 368 13.23 13.59 -1.89
CA TRP A 368 13.70 13.18 -0.57
C TRP A 368 13.99 11.67 -0.51
N ILE A 369 13.05 10.83 -0.90
CA ILE A 369 13.21 9.37 -0.81
C ILE A 369 14.36 8.87 -1.70
N THR A 370 14.51 9.42 -2.90
CA THR A 370 15.61 9.05 -3.81
C THR A 370 16.96 9.50 -3.31
N THR A 371 17.01 10.61 -2.58
CA THR A 371 18.23 11.12 -1.95
C THR A 371 18.58 10.32 -0.71
N GLU A 372 17.64 10.13 0.20
CA GLU A 372 17.84 9.43 1.47
C GLU A 372 18.25 7.97 1.29
N PHE A 373 17.57 7.26 0.38
CA PHE A 373 17.77 5.82 0.16
C PHE A 373 18.57 5.48 -1.10
N GLY A 374 19.20 6.49 -1.73
CA GLY A 374 20.08 6.26 -2.87
C GLY A 374 19.40 5.89 -4.17
N GLY A 375 18.09 6.21 -4.32
CA GLY A 375 17.28 5.88 -5.49
C GLY A 375 17.75 6.53 -6.80
N HIS A 376 18.60 7.58 -6.75
CA HIS A 376 19.20 8.16 -7.93
C HIS A 376 20.17 7.21 -8.67
N ASP A 377 20.81 6.29 -7.93
CA ASP A 377 21.64 5.20 -8.48
C ASP A 377 21.61 4.00 -7.52
N ILE A 378 20.43 3.38 -7.44
CA ILE A 378 20.17 2.28 -6.50
C ILE A 378 21.13 1.11 -6.66
N ASN A 379 21.52 0.81 -7.90
CA ASN A 379 22.47 -0.27 -8.19
C ASN A 379 23.84 -0.01 -7.56
N ARG A 380 24.34 1.21 -7.67
CA ARG A 380 25.62 1.60 -7.09
C ARG A 380 25.55 1.60 -5.57
N VAL A 381 24.49 2.16 -5.00
CA VAL A 381 24.32 2.27 -3.56
C VAL A 381 24.20 0.89 -2.93
N LEU A 382 23.31 0.05 -3.43
CA LEU A 382 23.13 -1.31 -2.92
C LEU A 382 24.38 -2.16 -3.10
N LYS A 383 25.05 -2.09 -4.27
CA LYS A 383 26.31 -2.83 -4.50
C LYS A 383 27.42 -2.45 -3.52
N ARG A 384 27.41 -1.22 -3.02
CA ARG A 384 28.44 -0.70 -2.10
C ARG A 384 28.11 -0.95 -0.62
N PHE A 385 26.85 -0.88 -0.27
CA PHE A 385 26.42 -0.85 1.13
C PHE A 385 25.46 -1.98 1.54
N GLY A 386 24.89 -2.71 0.56
CA GLY A 386 23.94 -3.77 0.80
C GLY A 386 24.55 -5.16 0.59
N SER A 387 24.01 -6.14 1.29
CA SER A 387 24.25 -7.57 1.06
C SER A 387 23.06 -8.37 1.58
N ASN A 388 22.91 -9.59 1.08
CA ASN A 388 21.90 -10.54 1.52
C ASN A 388 20.47 -9.97 1.44
N ILE A 389 20.09 -9.50 0.24
CA ILE A 389 18.77 -8.93 -0.05
C ILE A 389 18.13 -9.72 -1.19
N ILE A 390 16.88 -10.15 -0.97
CA ILE A 390 16.01 -10.68 -2.02
C ILE A 390 14.97 -9.61 -2.37
N PHE A 391 14.89 -9.24 -3.62
CA PHE A 391 13.82 -8.44 -4.18
C PHE A 391 12.89 -9.34 -4.98
N PHE A 392 11.70 -9.64 -4.45
CA PHE A 392 10.64 -10.26 -5.22
C PHE A 392 9.82 -9.21 -5.94
N ASN A 393 9.47 -9.47 -7.20
CA ASN A 393 8.61 -8.61 -8.00
C ASN A 393 7.67 -9.47 -8.85
N GLY A 394 6.39 -9.40 -8.55
CA GLY A 394 5.34 -9.91 -9.43
C GLY A 394 5.10 -8.92 -10.57
N LEU A 395 5.29 -9.33 -11.84
CA LEU A 395 5.20 -8.41 -12.98
C LEU A 395 3.75 -8.06 -13.37
N ARG A 396 2.76 -8.66 -12.72
CA ARG A 396 1.36 -8.22 -12.77
C ARG A 396 1.04 -7.12 -11.76
N ASP A 397 1.94 -6.94 -10.79
CA ASP A 397 1.82 -5.87 -9.81
C ASP A 397 2.00 -4.51 -10.49
N PRO A 398 0.99 -3.62 -10.40
CA PRO A 398 1.16 -2.26 -10.83
C PRO A 398 2.44 -1.61 -10.31
N TRP A 399 2.97 -1.90 -9.18
CA TRP A 399 4.11 -1.27 -8.53
C TRP A 399 5.47 -1.89 -8.88
N SER A 400 5.53 -2.99 -9.61
CA SER A 400 6.81 -3.63 -10.00
C SER A 400 7.75 -2.74 -10.82
N GLY A 401 7.22 -1.72 -11.51
CA GLY A 401 8.01 -0.76 -12.27
C GLY A 401 9.00 0.06 -11.45
N GLY A 402 8.75 0.24 -10.14
CA GLY A 402 9.66 0.90 -9.20
C GLY A 402 10.62 -0.06 -8.48
N GLY A 403 10.52 -1.37 -8.72
CA GLY A 403 11.29 -2.40 -8.04
C GLY A 403 12.65 -2.69 -8.66
N VAL A 404 13.48 -3.44 -7.92
CA VAL A 404 14.75 -3.98 -8.42
C VAL A 404 14.44 -5.27 -9.17
N LEU A 405 14.50 -5.23 -10.50
CA LEU A 405 14.08 -6.32 -11.39
C LEU A 405 15.23 -7.21 -11.89
N LYS A 406 16.48 -6.86 -11.57
CA LYS A 406 17.69 -7.60 -11.98
C LYS A 406 18.64 -7.73 -10.81
N ASN A 407 19.37 -8.85 -10.75
CA ASN A 407 20.42 -9.03 -9.75
C ASN A 407 21.43 -7.87 -9.80
N ILE A 408 21.77 -7.34 -8.63
CA ILE A 408 22.79 -6.29 -8.47
C ILE A 408 24.15 -6.91 -8.15
N SER A 409 24.15 -7.99 -7.35
CA SER A 409 25.32 -8.78 -7.00
C SER A 409 24.93 -10.23 -6.73
N GLU A 410 25.88 -11.08 -6.35
CA GLU A 410 25.63 -12.48 -5.95
C GLU A 410 24.75 -12.57 -4.69
N SER A 411 24.82 -11.58 -3.80
CA SER A 411 24.03 -11.52 -2.57
C SER A 411 22.86 -10.51 -2.61
N ILE A 412 22.66 -9.82 -3.74
CA ILE A 412 21.51 -8.92 -3.94
C ILE A 412 20.76 -9.42 -5.17
N ILE A 413 19.74 -10.21 -4.89
CA ILE A 413 19.08 -11.08 -5.85
C ILE A 413 17.69 -10.55 -6.17
N ALA A 414 17.36 -10.43 -7.45
CA ALA A 414 16.01 -10.17 -7.91
C ALA A 414 15.33 -11.47 -8.34
N ILE A 415 14.12 -11.69 -7.86
CA ILE A 415 13.24 -12.77 -8.28
C ILE A 415 12.01 -12.13 -8.93
N THR A 416 11.83 -12.31 -10.23
CA THR A 416 10.69 -11.79 -10.96
C THR A 416 9.76 -12.91 -11.37
N ALA A 417 8.46 -12.74 -11.14
CA ALA A 417 7.41 -13.68 -11.58
C ALA A 417 6.48 -12.98 -12.56
N LYS A 418 6.43 -13.45 -13.81
CA LYS A 418 5.59 -12.85 -14.86
C LYS A 418 4.11 -12.85 -14.50
N GLU A 419 3.65 -13.90 -13.84
CA GLU A 419 2.28 -14.14 -13.42
C GLU A 419 2.00 -13.68 -11.98
N GLY A 420 3.00 -13.18 -11.28
CA GLY A 420 2.89 -12.73 -9.89
C GLY A 420 2.29 -11.34 -9.77
N ALA A 421 1.57 -11.12 -8.67
CA ALA A 421 1.06 -9.83 -8.24
C ALA A 421 1.77 -9.39 -6.94
N HIS A 422 1.25 -8.37 -6.27
CA HIS A 422 1.87 -7.69 -5.12
C HIS A 422 2.22 -8.65 -3.98
N HIS A 423 3.51 -8.79 -3.67
CA HIS A 423 4.07 -9.69 -2.63
C HIS A 423 3.32 -11.03 -2.46
N VAL A 424 2.92 -11.64 -3.56
CA VAL A 424 2.18 -12.92 -3.56
C VAL A 424 3.02 -14.07 -2.97
N ASP A 425 4.34 -13.96 -3.02
CA ASP A 425 5.32 -14.84 -2.39
C ASP A 425 5.12 -14.95 -0.88
N LEU A 426 4.81 -13.83 -0.21
CA LEU A 426 4.66 -13.75 1.26
C LEU A 426 3.31 -14.27 1.77
N ARG A 427 2.33 -14.53 0.91
CA ARG A 427 0.99 -15.00 1.33
C ARG A 427 1.02 -16.44 1.84
N PHE A 428 -0.07 -16.87 2.51
CA PHE A 428 -0.26 -18.28 2.86
C PHE A 428 -0.26 -19.15 1.60
N SER A 429 0.38 -20.31 1.68
CA SER A 429 0.33 -21.30 0.62
C SER A 429 -1.04 -21.99 0.57
N THR A 430 -1.43 -22.41 -0.61
CA THR A 430 -2.65 -23.19 -0.83
C THR A 430 -2.36 -24.41 -1.71
N SER A 431 -3.23 -25.40 -1.69
CA SER A 431 -3.14 -26.54 -2.60
C SER A 431 -3.23 -26.11 -4.07
N GLU A 432 -3.94 -25.00 -4.34
CA GLU A 432 -4.19 -24.43 -5.66
C GLU A 432 -3.06 -23.52 -6.18
N ASP A 433 -2.05 -23.24 -5.36
CA ASP A 433 -0.93 -22.41 -5.79
C ASP A 433 -0.27 -22.99 -7.04
N PRO A 434 -0.04 -22.17 -8.08
CA PRO A 434 0.60 -22.63 -9.31
C PRO A 434 2.06 -23.00 -9.09
N GLY A 435 2.60 -23.82 -9.99
CA GLY A 435 3.97 -24.31 -9.91
C GLY A 435 5.01 -23.20 -9.81
N TRP A 436 4.84 -22.12 -10.58
CA TRP A 436 5.76 -20.99 -10.56
C TRP A 436 5.85 -20.31 -9.17
N LEU A 437 4.73 -20.19 -8.43
CA LEU A 437 4.73 -19.60 -7.09
C LEU A 437 5.42 -20.52 -6.07
N LYS A 438 5.15 -21.82 -6.16
CA LYS A 438 5.87 -22.82 -5.34
C LYS A 438 7.37 -22.80 -5.60
N ASP A 439 7.79 -22.58 -6.87
CA ASP A 439 9.19 -22.48 -7.26
C ASP A 439 9.85 -21.20 -6.73
N VAL A 440 9.15 -20.05 -6.77
CA VAL A 440 9.59 -18.78 -6.17
C VAL A 440 9.89 -18.97 -4.70
N ARG A 441 8.90 -19.40 -3.90
CA ARG A 441 9.04 -19.62 -2.45
C ARG A 441 10.14 -20.61 -2.12
N ARG A 442 10.27 -21.69 -2.88
CA ARG A 442 11.37 -22.65 -2.71
C ARG A 442 12.73 -22.00 -2.94
N ARG A 443 12.85 -21.14 -3.96
CA ARG A 443 14.09 -20.40 -4.24
C ARG A 443 14.45 -19.45 -3.11
N GLU A 444 13.51 -18.71 -2.58
CA GLU A 444 13.67 -17.81 -1.42
C GLU A 444 14.16 -18.58 -0.19
N VAL A 445 13.48 -19.66 0.14
CA VAL A 445 13.87 -20.54 1.27
C VAL A 445 15.29 -21.09 1.09
N ASN A 446 15.70 -21.47 -0.12
CA ASN A 446 17.06 -21.98 -0.37
C ASN A 446 18.10 -20.86 -0.18
N ILE A 447 17.84 -19.66 -0.67
CA ILE A 447 18.72 -18.50 -0.47
C ILE A 447 18.88 -18.16 1.02
N ILE A 448 17.75 -18.09 1.76
CA ILE A 448 17.77 -17.85 3.21
C ILE A 448 18.56 -18.95 3.92
N THR A 449 18.38 -20.22 3.54
CA THR A 449 19.12 -21.35 4.10
C THR A 449 20.63 -21.19 3.89
N GLU A 450 21.03 -20.81 2.69
CA GLU A 450 22.43 -20.60 2.35
C GLU A 450 23.05 -19.46 3.17
N TRP A 451 22.37 -18.31 3.27
CA TRP A 451 22.87 -17.16 4.03
C TRP A 451 22.96 -17.44 5.52
N LEU A 452 21.97 -18.14 6.11
CA LEU A 452 22.03 -18.56 7.50
C LEU A 452 23.18 -19.55 7.73
N SER A 453 23.40 -20.50 6.80
CA SER A 453 24.55 -21.42 6.88
C SER A 453 25.89 -20.67 6.86
N GLN A 454 26.04 -19.69 5.97
CA GLN A 454 27.24 -18.83 5.92
C GLN A 454 27.43 -18.06 7.23
N TYR A 455 26.35 -17.51 7.79
CA TYR A 455 26.40 -16.83 9.08
C TYR A 455 26.89 -17.73 10.20
N TYR A 456 26.31 -18.92 10.35
CA TYR A 456 26.71 -19.87 11.40
C TYR A 456 28.15 -20.35 11.23
N HIS A 457 28.62 -20.56 10.00
CA HIS A 457 30.04 -20.87 9.75
C HIS A 457 30.97 -19.73 10.19
N SER A 458 30.54 -18.48 10.09
CA SER A 458 31.33 -17.32 10.53
C SER A 458 31.43 -17.19 12.05
N LEU A 459 30.55 -17.83 12.81
CA LEU A 459 30.59 -17.87 14.28
C LEU A 459 31.52 -18.97 14.81
N THR A 460 31.89 -19.94 13.99
CA THR A 460 32.85 -20.98 14.36
C THR A 460 34.27 -20.46 14.11
N PRO A 461 35.17 -20.48 15.12
CA PRO A 461 36.54 -19.95 15.00
C PRO A 461 37.39 -20.74 14.01
#